data_43459662ce8ff9170f13150d4f071a60
#
_entry.id   43459662ce8ff9170f13150d4f071a60
#
_cell.length_a   1.000
_cell.length_b   1.000
_cell.length_c   1.000
_cell.angle_alpha   90.00
_cell.angle_beta   90.00
_cell.angle_gamma   90.00
#
_symmetry.space_group_name_H-M   'P 1'
#
loop_
_entity.id
_entity.type
_entity.pdbx_description
1 polymer ?
#
loop_
_entity_poly.entity_id
_entity_poly.type
_entity_poly.pdbx_seq_one_letter_code
_entity_poly.pdbx_strand_id
1 'polypeptide(L)'
;MSPENRNLILAMAVSMAILVLWQSFFVEPQMQAEQQAQIQSQQLNSDGTPQLDQIEGNGQLQVELPERPLEDVPRITISAPLLEGSLTSRGARIDDLLLKNYYVSLDEDSENVRLFNRVSSQNPYFSEFGWVSQASDQPMPSAKTVWTVLDSELTPQKPARLSWDNGNGLTFLRTISINDDYLITINDTITSNLDTSISLNPYGLVRRTGTPATQGMWILHEGLLGVFDTTLKEWTYSELQDDNKAGFNYDSEEQGGWAGITDKYWLSAIMPQQSETVKFSMRALPGSEDRYQADFLGKAIIVPAGGEVNWSGYLFAGAKKVDLLDKYEEELGVSHFDLAIDFGWFYFLTKPFFYAITYFNGLLGNFGLAIIAFTILVRLVLFPLANKSYRSMGKMRELAPKIQQLRESAGDDRTKMNQEMMALYKKEKVNPAAGCLPILLQIPVFFALYKVLYVSIEMRHAPFYGWISDLSAIDPTSLFNLFGLLPYSVDFLPSFLSIGLWPVLMGITMFLQMRLNPPPPDPIQAKIFQYMPIFFTFLLATFPAGLVIYWTWNNLLSILQQWWITRNMRSK
;
A
#
# COMPACT_ATOMS: atom_id res chain seq x y z
N MET A 1 -15.36 3.53 -48.82
CA MET A 1 -14.61 3.12 -47.62
C MET A 1 -14.78 1.63 -47.45
N SER A 2 -13.69 0.89 -47.39
CA SER A 2 -13.75 -0.56 -47.15
C SER A 2 -14.29 -0.83 -45.71
N PRO A 3 -14.98 -1.94 -45.45
CA PRO A 3 -15.48 -2.27 -44.13
C PRO A 3 -14.38 -2.31 -43.05
N GLU A 4 -13.17 -2.64 -43.44
CA GLU A 4 -11.98 -2.67 -42.58
C GLU A 4 -11.55 -1.29 -42.09
N ASN A 5 -11.54 -0.28 -43.01
CA ASN A 5 -11.25 1.10 -42.65
C ASN A 5 -12.32 1.69 -41.71
N ARG A 6 -13.57 1.28 -41.87
CA ARG A 6 -14.66 1.70 -40.97
C ARG A 6 -14.50 1.12 -39.56
N ASN A 7 -14.13 -0.14 -39.44
CA ASN A 7 -13.89 -0.77 -38.15
C ASN A 7 -12.64 -0.23 -37.45
N LEU A 8 -11.59 0.10 -38.22
CA LEU A 8 -10.39 0.75 -37.69
C LEU A 8 -10.70 2.14 -37.16
N ILE A 9 -11.45 2.94 -37.92
CA ILE A 9 -11.89 4.29 -37.55
C ILE A 9 -12.80 4.20 -36.30
N LEU A 10 -13.70 3.21 -36.24
CA LEU A 10 -14.59 3.00 -35.11
C LEU A 10 -13.81 2.57 -33.86
N ALA A 11 -12.82 1.71 -33.98
CA ALA A 11 -11.94 1.32 -32.88
C ALA A 11 -11.09 2.51 -32.40
N MET A 12 -10.55 3.32 -33.30
CA MET A 12 -9.83 4.55 -32.94
C MET A 12 -10.76 5.57 -32.27
N ALA A 13 -11.99 5.75 -32.77
CA ALA A 13 -12.97 6.65 -32.18
C ALA A 13 -13.39 6.20 -30.77
N VAL A 14 -13.61 4.90 -30.58
CA VAL A 14 -13.92 4.33 -29.26
C VAL A 14 -12.74 4.47 -28.31
N SER A 15 -11.52 4.19 -28.75
CA SER A 15 -10.31 4.39 -27.93
C SER A 15 -10.11 5.85 -27.56
N MET A 16 -10.34 6.78 -28.51
CA MET A 16 -10.26 8.22 -28.26
C MET A 16 -11.38 8.69 -27.33
N ALA A 17 -12.60 8.17 -27.46
CA ALA A 17 -13.70 8.46 -26.55
C ALA A 17 -13.40 7.97 -25.12
N ILE A 18 -12.82 6.79 -24.97
CA ILE A 18 -12.37 6.26 -23.67
C ILE A 18 -11.29 7.16 -23.07
N LEU A 19 -10.32 7.61 -23.86
CA LEU A 19 -9.28 8.53 -23.40
C LEU A 19 -9.84 9.90 -23.01
N VAL A 20 -10.76 10.46 -23.78
CA VAL A 20 -11.42 11.73 -23.48
C VAL A 20 -12.29 11.61 -22.21
N LEU A 21 -13.05 10.54 -22.09
CA LEU A 21 -13.82 10.27 -20.86
C LEU A 21 -12.90 10.08 -19.65
N TRP A 22 -11.80 9.34 -19.83
CA TRP A 22 -10.80 9.20 -18.79
C TRP A 22 -10.20 10.55 -18.38
N GLN A 23 -9.85 11.39 -19.36
CA GLN A 23 -9.29 12.72 -19.13
C GLN A 23 -10.29 13.63 -18.39
N SER A 24 -11.57 13.66 -18.83
CA SER A 24 -12.60 14.52 -18.23
C SER A 24 -13.07 14.06 -16.85
N PHE A 25 -13.13 12.74 -16.58
CA PHE A 25 -13.63 12.24 -15.31
C PHE A 25 -12.55 11.96 -14.25
N PHE A 26 -11.29 11.77 -14.68
CA PHE A 26 -10.20 11.42 -13.77
C PHE A 26 -9.05 12.44 -13.74
N VAL A 27 -8.69 13.05 -14.88
CA VAL A 27 -7.53 13.94 -14.96
C VAL A 27 -7.91 15.41 -14.69
N GLU A 28 -9.00 15.93 -15.28
CA GLU A 28 -9.44 17.31 -15.04
C GLU A 28 -9.82 17.63 -13.59
N PRO A 29 -10.56 16.77 -12.84
CA PRO A 29 -10.82 17.03 -11.44
C PRO A 29 -9.54 17.04 -10.58
N GLN A 30 -8.55 16.21 -10.92
CA GLN A 30 -7.26 16.22 -10.24
C GLN A 30 -6.46 17.51 -10.51
N MET A 31 -6.44 17.99 -11.74
CA MET A 31 -5.74 19.25 -12.08
C MET A 31 -6.39 20.48 -11.44
N GLN A 32 -7.71 20.52 -11.28
CA GLN A 32 -8.39 21.63 -10.60
C GLN A 32 -8.13 21.63 -9.08
N ALA A 33 -8.05 20.45 -8.47
CA ALA A 33 -7.65 20.31 -7.06
C ALA A 33 -6.17 20.71 -6.86
N GLU A 34 -5.29 20.39 -7.81
CA GLU A 34 -3.87 20.79 -7.79
C GLU A 34 -3.67 22.30 -7.94
N GLN A 35 -4.47 22.99 -8.75
CA GLN A 35 -4.39 24.45 -8.90
C GLN A 35 -4.85 25.22 -7.65
N GLN A 36 -5.85 24.72 -6.94
CA GLN A 36 -6.28 25.29 -5.67
C GLN A 36 -5.24 25.06 -4.55
N ALA A 37 -4.54 23.93 -4.57
CA ALA A 37 -3.46 23.62 -3.63
C ALA A 37 -2.24 24.54 -3.78
N GLN A 38 -1.92 25.00 -4.99
CA GLN A 38 -0.80 25.91 -5.26
C GLN A 38 -0.95 27.29 -4.63
N ILE A 39 -2.16 27.77 -4.40
CA ILE A 39 -2.42 29.11 -3.82
C ILE A 39 -2.23 29.11 -2.30
N GLN A 40 -2.31 27.95 -1.64
CA GLN A 40 -2.24 27.81 -0.16
C GLN A 40 -0.88 27.35 0.39
N SER A 41 0.15 27.17 -0.45
CA SER A 41 1.42 26.55 -0.06
C SER A 41 2.37 27.39 0.82
N GLN A 42 1.95 28.51 1.40
CA GLN A 42 2.83 29.40 2.16
C GLN A 42 2.65 29.36 3.70
N GLN A 43 2.10 28.30 4.27
CA GLN A 43 1.64 28.34 5.67
C GLN A 43 2.35 27.39 6.64
N LEU A 44 3.68 27.29 6.57
CA LEU A 44 4.46 26.64 7.63
C LEU A 44 5.48 27.59 8.24
N ASN A 45 5.68 27.46 9.55
CA ASN A 45 6.82 28.04 10.24
C ASN A 45 8.12 27.39 9.74
N SER A 46 9.26 28.05 9.92
CA SER A 46 10.57 27.55 9.48
C SER A 46 10.99 26.22 10.13
N ASP A 47 10.37 25.85 11.25
CA ASP A 47 10.54 24.56 11.93
C ASP A 47 9.55 23.47 11.44
N GLY A 48 8.64 23.83 10.51
CA GLY A 48 7.67 22.92 9.89
C GLY A 48 6.42 22.65 10.72
N THR A 49 6.16 23.42 11.78
CA THR A 49 4.85 23.38 12.46
C THR A 49 3.78 24.05 11.59
N PRO A 50 2.51 23.57 11.62
CA PRO A 50 1.42 24.23 10.90
C PRO A 50 1.29 25.70 11.29
N GLN A 51 1.03 26.58 10.31
CA GLN A 51 0.86 28.00 10.52
C GLN A 51 -0.62 28.38 10.39
N LEU A 52 -1.10 29.24 11.28
CA LEU A 52 -2.42 29.84 11.16
C LEU A 52 -2.42 30.91 10.05
N ASP A 53 -3.53 31.00 9.30
CA ASP A 53 -3.71 32.06 8.30
C ASP A 53 -3.51 33.43 8.95
N GLN A 54 -2.47 34.16 8.58
CA GLN A 54 -2.28 35.51 9.03
C GLN A 54 -3.25 36.42 8.27
N ILE A 55 -4.11 37.09 9.01
CA ILE A 55 -4.69 38.37 8.59
C ILE A 55 -3.51 39.33 8.48
N GLU A 56 -3.30 39.93 7.31
CA GLU A 56 -2.23 40.81 6.88
C GLU A 56 -1.56 41.61 8.03
N GLY A 57 -0.30 41.26 8.31
CA GLY A 57 0.54 41.99 9.24
C GLY A 57 2.00 41.53 9.11
N ASN A 58 2.83 42.37 8.50
CA ASN A 58 4.27 42.22 8.29
C ASN A 58 5.02 41.87 9.59
N GLY A 59 5.65 40.71 9.64
CA GLY A 59 6.58 40.34 10.69
C GLY A 59 7.32 39.02 10.38
N GLN A 60 8.46 39.10 9.71
CA GLN A 60 9.40 37.99 9.53
C GLN A 60 9.99 37.60 10.89
N LEU A 61 9.65 36.43 11.39
CA LEU A 61 10.40 35.75 12.44
C LEU A 61 11.28 34.68 11.79
N GLN A 62 12.55 35.01 11.53
CA GLN A 62 13.60 34.03 11.29
C GLN A 62 13.89 33.33 12.62
N VAL A 63 13.62 32.04 12.69
CA VAL A 63 14.03 31.20 13.81
C VAL A 63 15.18 30.30 13.34
N GLU A 64 16.41 30.68 13.69
CA GLU A 64 17.59 29.83 13.53
C GLU A 64 17.43 28.56 14.37
N LEU A 65 17.70 27.39 13.74
CA LEU A 65 17.82 26.12 14.44
C LEU A 65 19.06 26.16 15.36
N PRO A 66 18.96 25.82 16.65
CA PRO A 66 20.14 25.81 17.52
C PRO A 66 21.06 24.64 17.16
N GLU A 67 22.31 24.98 16.84
CA GLU A 67 23.45 24.07 16.76
C GLU A 67 23.84 23.55 18.16
N ARG A 68 23.10 22.65 18.76
CA ARG A 68 23.55 21.95 19.98
C ARG A 68 23.15 20.49 19.94
N PRO A 69 24.00 19.58 20.47
CA PRO A 69 23.69 18.16 20.58
C PRO A 69 22.37 17.98 21.33
N LEU A 70 21.44 17.25 20.74
CA LEU A 70 20.08 17.00 21.24
C LEU A 70 20.05 15.95 22.39
N GLU A 71 21.21 15.52 22.89
CA GLU A 71 21.36 14.32 23.71
C GLU A 71 21.19 14.55 25.23
N ASP A 72 21.20 15.81 25.72
CA ASP A 72 21.22 16.12 27.16
C ASP A 72 19.84 16.44 27.76
N VAL A 73 18.74 16.00 27.13
CA VAL A 73 17.40 16.23 27.68
C VAL A 73 16.80 14.92 28.22
N PRO A 74 15.99 14.98 29.30
CA PRO A 74 15.30 13.81 29.83
C PRO A 74 14.47 13.10 28.77
N ARG A 75 14.50 11.76 28.82
CA ARG A 75 13.69 10.90 27.95
C ARG A 75 12.79 10.03 28.81
N ILE A 76 11.63 9.68 28.25
CA ILE A 76 10.69 8.73 28.83
C ILE A 76 10.84 7.42 28.07
N THR A 77 11.09 6.33 28.78
CA THR A 77 11.20 4.99 28.18
C THR A 77 9.81 4.48 27.80
N ILE A 78 9.66 3.92 26.62
CA ILE A 78 8.45 3.25 26.14
C ILE A 78 8.67 1.74 26.22
N SER A 79 7.79 1.04 26.95
CA SER A 79 7.83 -0.41 27.09
C SER A 79 6.42 -0.99 27.00
N ALA A 80 6.07 -1.49 25.81
CA ALA A 80 4.80 -2.13 25.52
C ALA A 80 5.02 -3.54 24.92
N PRO A 81 3.99 -4.39 24.82
CA PRO A 81 4.14 -5.73 24.26
C PRO A 81 4.72 -5.76 22.86
N LEU A 82 4.33 -4.81 21.99
CA LEU A 82 4.74 -4.75 20.58
C LEU A 82 5.71 -3.62 20.26
N LEU A 83 5.86 -2.64 21.16
CA LEU A 83 6.69 -1.45 20.97
C LEU A 83 7.72 -1.30 22.08
N GLU A 84 8.93 -0.90 21.73
CA GLU A 84 10.00 -0.49 22.63
C GLU A 84 10.67 0.76 22.09
N GLY A 85 11.13 1.64 22.99
CA GLY A 85 11.83 2.84 22.56
C GLY A 85 11.81 3.94 23.60
N SER A 86 11.72 5.18 23.13
CA SER A 86 11.68 6.35 24.01
C SER A 86 11.09 7.56 23.31
N LEU A 87 10.58 8.50 24.10
CA LEU A 87 10.23 9.84 23.65
C LEU A 87 11.12 10.89 24.36
N THR A 88 11.40 11.98 23.67
CA THR A 88 12.22 13.07 24.23
C THR A 88 11.34 14.12 24.91
N SER A 89 11.79 14.69 26.03
CA SER A 89 11.12 15.83 26.66
C SER A 89 11.19 17.11 25.82
N ARG A 90 12.10 17.20 24.85
CA ARG A 90 12.17 18.35 23.93
C ARG A 90 11.11 18.22 22.83
N GLY A 91 10.14 19.13 22.81
CA GLY A 91 8.98 19.08 21.93
C GLY A 91 8.00 17.95 22.28
N ALA A 92 8.25 17.18 23.34
CA ALA A 92 7.50 15.97 23.71
C ALA A 92 7.33 15.02 22.50
N ARG A 93 8.40 14.81 21.71
CA ARG A 93 8.42 14.03 20.48
C ARG A 93 8.56 12.55 20.74
N ILE A 94 7.80 11.77 20.00
CA ILE A 94 7.99 10.32 19.90
C ILE A 94 8.92 10.08 18.70
N ASP A 95 10.20 9.86 18.98
CA ASP A 95 11.28 9.84 17.99
C ASP A 95 12.20 8.60 18.04
N ASP A 96 11.80 7.58 18.77
CA ASP A 96 12.58 6.34 18.91
C ASP A 96 11.61 5.18 19.18
N LEU A 97 11.24 4.42 18.15
CA LEU A 97 10.37 3.26 18.26
C LEU A 97 10.91 2.06 17.49
N LEU A 98 10.94 0.92 18.16
CA LEU A 98 11.26 -0.40 17.63
C LEU A 98 10.02 -1.28 17.67
N LEU A 99 9.83 -2.10 16.64
CA LEU A 99 8.79 -3.11 16.53
C LEU A 99 9.32 -4.45 17.03
N LYS A 100 8.97 -4.85 18.25
CA LYS A 100 9.56 -6.02 18.95
C LYS A 100 9.36 -7.35 18.22
N ASN A 101 8.27 -7.50 17.49
CA ASN A 101 7.92 -8.77 16.83
C ASN A 101 8.37 -8.82 15.35
N TYR A 102 9.08 -7.81 14.88
CA TYR A 102 9.52 -7.75 13.49
C TYR A 102 11.02 -7.48 13.38
N TYR A 103 11.68 -8.29 12.60
CA TYR A 103 13.11 -8.23 12.33
C TYR A 103 13.35 -7.72 10.92
N VAL A 104 14.50 -7.11 10.68
CA VAL A 104 14.89 -6.57 9.36
C VAL A 104 15.08 -7.70 8.35
N SER A 105 15.73 -8.81 8.77
CA SER A 105 15.96 -10.01 7.96
C SER A 105 15.60 -11.29 8.73
N LEU A 106 15.79 -12.45 8.10
CA LEU A 106 15.58 -13.77 8.72
C LEU A 106 16.84 -14.30 9.43
N ASP A 107 17.93 -13.53 9.46
CA ASP A 107 19.14 -13.93 10.15
C ASP A 107 18.93 -13.97 11.67
N GLU A 108 19.59 -14.91 12.35
CA GLU A 108 19.44 -15.10 13.81
C GLU A 108 19.84 -13.86 14.62
N ASP A 109 20.81 -13.07 14.13
CA ASP A 109 21.30 -11.85 14.76
C ASP A 109 20.63 -10.58 14.19
N SER A 110 19.51 -10.71 13.46
CA SER A 110 18.83 -9.57 12.86
C SER A 110 18.27 -8.61 13.89
N GLU A 111 18.50 -7.32 13.67
CA GLU A 111 17.91 -6.27 14.49
C GLU A 111 16.39 -6.16 14.30
N ASN A 112 15.72 -5.67 15.33
CA ASN A 112 14.31 -5.32 15.22
C ASN A 112 14.10 -4.15 14.25
N VAL A 113 12.97 -4.14 13.57
CA VAL A 113 12.61 -3.04 12.69
C VAL A 113 12.43 -1.77 13.51
N ARG A 114 13.23 -0.74 13.20
CA ARG A 114 13.12 0.58 13.77
C ARG A 114 12.17 1.42 12.91
N LEU A 115 11.04 1.80 13.51
CA LEU A 115 10.04 2.62 12.82
C LEU A 115 10.39 4.11 12.94
N PHE A 116 10.64 4.60 14.17
CA PHE A 116 11.07 5.97 14.39
C PHE A 116 12.56 6.07 14.71
N ASN A 117 13.21 7.11 14.16
CA ASN A 117 14.61 7.41 14.35
C ASN A 117 14.76 8.77 15.03
N ARG A 118 15.65 8.82 16.02
CA ARG A 118 15.91 10.03 16.81
C ARG A 118 16.23 11.23 15.92
N VAL A 119 15.84 12.40 16.39
CA VAL A 119 16.12 13.69 15.70
C VAL A 119 17.61 13.94 15.54
N SER A 120 18.47 13.34 16.40
CA SER A 120 19.93 13.37 16.28
C SER A 120 20.51 12.39 15.26
N SER A 121 19.71 11.49 14.68
CA SER A 121 20.18 10.53 13.68
C SER A 121 20.33 11.17 12.29
N GLN A 122 21.00 10.46 11.38
CA GLN A 122 21.18 10.90 9.99
C GLN A 122 19.84 11.04 9.24
N ASN A 123 18.88 10.15 9.53
CA ASN A 123 17.56 10.13 8.91
C ASN A 123 16.47 10.18 9.99
N PRO A 124 16.18 11.34 10.58
CA PRO A 124 15.16 11.50 11.60
C PRO A 124 13.79 11.10 11.10
N TYR A 125 13.04 10.35 11.93
CA TYR A 125 11.64 10.01 11.67
C TYR A 125 10.89 10.00 13.00
N PHE A 126 9.90 10.88 13.15
CA PHE A 126 9.24 11.12 14.43
C PHE A 126 7.81 11.66 14.26
N SER A 127 7.06 11.63 15.35
CA SER A 127 5.78 12.31 15.49
C SER A 127 5.83 13.35 16.61
N GLU A 128 5.12 14.45 16.40
CA GLU A 128 4.97 15.56 17.35
C GLU A 128 3.52 16.04 17.38
N PHE A 129 3.04 16.37 18.58
CA PHE A 129 1.77 17.05 18.79
C PHE A 129 2.02 18.35 19.53
N GLY A 130 1.23 19.37 19.26
CA GLY A 130 1.43 20.67 19.87
C GLY A 130 0.27 21.62 19.68
N TRP A 131 0.53 22.87 20.00
CA TRP A 131 -0.45 23.95 20.00
C TRP A 131 0.11 25.20 19.36
N VAL A 132 -0.72 25.89 18.59
CA VAL A 132 -0.42 27.21 18.04
C VAL A 132 -1.50 28.21 18.45
N SER A 133 -1.13 29.46 18.55
CA SER A 133 -2.03 30.54 18.91
C SER A 133 -1.88 31.70 17.93
N GLN A 134 -2.98 32.43 17.69
CA GLN A 134 -2.94 33.71 16.97
C GLN A 134 -2.44 34.87 17.87
N ALA A 135 -2.51 34.69 19.19
CA ALA A 135 -2.01 35.69 20.13
C ALA A 135 -0.47 35.68 20.17
N SER A 136 0.16 36.68 19.61
CA SER A 136 1.62 36.80 19.47
C SER A 136 2.36 37.02 20.80
N ASP A 137 1.65 37.39 21.87
CA ASP A 137 2.18 37.66 23.20
C ASP A 137 2.21 36.41 24.12
N GLN A 138 1.63 35.29 23.68
CA GLN A 138 1.57 34.07 24.45
C GLN A 138 2.54 33.03 23.91
N PRO A 139 3.60 32.69 24.65
CA PRO A 139 4.48 31.59 24.27
C PRO A 139 3.71 30.26 24.19
N MET A 140 3.90 29.52 23.11
CA MET A 140 3.34 28.18 22.91
C MET A 140 4.44 27.11 22.97
N PRO A 141 4.10 25.87 23.38
CA PRO A 141 5.08 24.80 23.35
C PRO A 141 5.48 24.52 21.90
N SER A 142 6.79 24.56 21.64
CA SER A 142 7.39 24.39 20.32
C SER A 142 8.30 23.17 20.29
N ALA A 143 8.81 22.87 19.11
CA ALA A 143 9.86 21.86 18.88
C ALA A 143 11.11 22.02 19.79
N LYS A 144 11.36 23.22 20.30
CA LYS A 144 12.50 23.55 21.18
C LYS A 144 12.16 23.50 22.67
N THR A 145 10.89 23.45 23.02
CA THR A 145 10.42 23.45 24.41
C THR A 145 10.84 22.17 25.12
N VAL A 146 11.51 22.32 26.26
CA VAL A 146 11.83 21.19 27.15
C VAL A 146 10.75 21.08 28.20
N TRP A 147 9.98 20.01 28.13
CA TRP A 147 8.92 19.71 29.08
C TRP A 147 9.51 19.11 30.37
N THR A 148 8.89 19.43 31.49
CA THR A 148 9.18 18.77 32.77
C THR A 148 8.59 17.37 32.77
N VAL A 149 9.43 16.36 32.90
CA VAL A 149 9.03 14.95 32.96
C VAL A 149 8.51 14.64 34.36
N LEU A 150 7.26 14.19 34.46
CA LEU A 150 6.65 13.77 35.73
C LEU A 150 6.74 12.26 35.93
N ASP A 151 6.71 11.48 34.84
CA ASP A 151 6.86 10.04 34.84
C ASP A 151 7.93 9.63 33.82
N SER A 152 8.86 8.77 34.23
CA SER A 152 10.02 8.36 33.41
C SER A 152 9.77 7.15 32.52
N GLU A 153 8.59 6.53 32.62
CA GLU A 153 8.24 5.30 31.91
C GLU A 153 6.80 5.35 31.40
N LEU A 154 6.60 4.86 30.18
CA LEU A 154 5.31 4.70 29.51
C LEU A 154 5.07 3.21 29.23
N THR A 155 4.04 2.66 29.86
CA THR A 155 3.57 1.28 29.63
C THR A 155 2.04 1.28 29.42
N PRO A 156 1.43 0.20 28.94
CA PRO A 156 -0.03 0.14 28.79
C PRO A 156 -0.79 0.36 30.11
N GLN A 157 -0.17 0.04 31.26
CA GLN A 157 -0.78 0.20 32.58
C GLN A 157 -0.40 1.52 33.27
N LYS A 158 0.63 2.22 32.75
CA LYS A 158 1.16 3.44 33.36
C LYS A 158 1.37 4.52 32.30
N PRO A 159 0.42 5.43 32.14
CA PRO A 159 0.60 6.61 31.27
C PRO A 159 1.76 7.48 31.75
N ALA A 160 2.43 8.14 30.83
CA ALA A 160 3.49 9.09 31.12
C ALA A 160 2.96 10.53 31.04
N ARG A 161 3.36 11.36 31.99
CA ARG A 161 2.94 12.75 32.07
C ARG A 161 4.12 13.69 31.91
N LEU A 162 3.88 14.77 31.17
CA LEU A 162 4.80 15.89 30.98
C LEU A 162 4.05 17.18 31.26
N SER A 163 4.73 18.16 31.83
CA SER A 163 4.14 19.46 32.15
C SER A 163 5.02 20.58 31.62
N TRP A 164 4.40 21.66 31.16
CA TRP A 164 5.09 22.87 30.77
C TRP A 164 4.25 24.11 31.13
N ASP A 165 4.90 25.09 31.75
CA ASP A 165 4.33 26.36 32.09
C ASP A 165 4.94 27.44 31.18
N ASN A 166 4.11 28.24 30.52
CA ASN A 166 4.57 29.28 29.61
C ASN A 166 5.09 30.56 30.30
N GLY A 167 5.02 30.63 31.61
CA GLY A 167 5.40 31.78 32.40
C GLY A 167 4.44 32.98 32.29
N ASN A 168 3.41 32.88 31.46
CA ASN A 168 2.44 33.94 31.18
C ASN A 168 0.99 33.53 31.47
N GLY A 169 0.79 32.57 32.38
CA GLY A 169 -0.53 32.18 32.88
C GLY A 169 -1.16 30.97 32.17
N LEU A 170 -0.44 30.26 31.30
CA LEU A 170 -0.90 29.01 30.72
C LEU A 170 -0.03 27.84 31.16
N THR A 171 -0.66 26.79 31.65
CA THR A 171 -0.01 25.53 32.02
C THR A 171 -0.55 24.39 31.15
N PHE A 172 0.36 23.65 30.52
CA PHE A 172 0.07 22.49 29.69
C PHE A 172 0.46 21.22 30.43
N LEU A 173 -0.48 20.30 30.59
CA LEU A 173 -0.26 18.95 31.12
C LEU A 173 -0.57 17.95 30.00
N ARG A 174 0.45 17.28 29.48
CA ARG A 174 0.33 16.21 28.49
C ARG A 174 0.39 14.86 29.15
N THR A 175 -0.64 14.04 28.93
CA THR A 175 -0.69 12.63 29.35
C THR A 175 -0.63 11.76 28.09
N ILE A 176 0.41 10.94 28.00
CA ILE A 176 0.61 10.00 26.88
C ILE A 176 0.29 8.61 27.37
N SER A 177 -0.61 7.92 26.69
CA SER A 177 -0.98 6.52 26.97
C SER A 177 -0.63 5.67 25.77
N ILE A 178 -0.28 4.42 25.99
CA ILE A 178 -0.03 3.44 24.94
C ILE A 178 -0.87 2.19 25.22
N ASN A 179 -1.41 1.54 24.21
CA ASN A 179 -2.10 0.27 24.37
C ASN A 179 -1.16 -0.94 24.11
N ASP A 180 -1.69 -2.16 24.18
CA ASP A 180 -0.93 -3.39 23.92
C ASP A 180 -0.54 -3.56 22.44
N ASP A 181 -1.22 -2.84 21.53
CA ASP A 181 -0.97 -2.86 20.09
C ASP A 181 -0.03 -1.70 19.67
N TYR A 182 -0.42 -0.85 18.71
CA TYR A 182 0.40 0.22 18.13
C TYR A 182 -0.20 1.62 18.29
N LEU A 183 -1.23 1.77 19.13
CA LEU A 183 -1.91 3.04 19.32
C LEU A 183 -1.35 3.79 20.53
N ILE A 184 -0.95 5.03 20.29
CA ILE A 184 -0.53 5.99 21.31
C ILE A 184 -1.57 7.11 21.34
N THR A 185 -2.11 7.40 22.52
CA THR A 185 -3.09 8.46 22.75
C THR A 185 -2.40 9.64 23.45
N ILE A 186 -2.58 10.81 22.92
CA ILE A 186 -2.09 12.08 23.49
C ILE A 186 -3.30 12.82 24.06
N ASN A 187 -3.28 13.07 25.37
CA ASN A 187 -4.30 13.86 26.06
C ASN A 187 -3.63 15.11 26.64
N ASP A 188 -4.02 16.28 26.17
CA ASP A 188 -3.55 17.56 26.67
C ASP A 188 -4.63 18.24 27.49
N THR A 189 -4.29 18.62 28.72
CA THR A 189 -5.07 19.50 29.58
C THR A 189 -4.38 20.87 29.62
N ILE A 190 -5.08 21.92 29.25
CA ILE A 190 -4.55 23.28 29.26
C ILE A 190 -5.33 24.06 30.29
N THR A 191 -4.62 24.54 31.31
CA THR A 191 -5.18 25.38 32.38
C THR A 191 -4.76 26.82 32.16
N SER A 192 -5.71 27.76 32.21
CA SER A 192 -5.49 29.18 32.07
C SER A 192 -5.70 29.91 33.40
N ASN A 193 -4.73 30.72 33.80
CA ASN A 193 -4.83 31.68 34.90
C ASN A 193 -4.96 33.12 34.35
N LEU A 194 -5.28 33.26 33.04
CA LEU A 194 -5.49 34.58 32.42
C LEU A 194 -6.85 35.14 32.80
N ASP A 195 -6.94 36.48 32.83
CA ASP A 195 -8.20 37.23 33.05
C ASP A 195 -9.11 37.23 31.81
N THR A 196 -8.59 36.83 30.66
CA THR A 196 -9.31 36.76 29.37
C THR A 196 -9.22 35.37 28.75
N SER A 197 -10.23 35.00 27.98
CA SER A 197 -10.19 33.77 27.20
C SER A 197 -9.15 33.85 26.08
N ILE A 198 -8.52 32.73 25.79
CA ILE A 198 -7.55 32.60 24.69
C ILE A 198 -7.97 31.48 23.70
N SER A 199 -7.66 31.72 22.43
CA SER A 199 -7.94 30.79 21.34
C SER A 199 -6.67 30.02 20.93
N LEU A 200 -6.71 28.68 20.99
CA LEU A 200 -5.59 27.79 20.69
C LEU A 200 -6.00 26.75 19.67
N ASN A 201 -5.09 26.41 18.76
CA ASN A 201 -5.31 25.40 17.74
C ASN A 201 -4.37 24.21 17.98
N PRO A 202 -4.89 22.99 18.16
CA PRO A 202 -4.07 21.78 18.26
C PRO A 202 -3.52 21.40 16.89
N TYR A 203 -2.33 20.81 16.85
CA TYR A 203 -1.78 20.17 15.66
C TYR A 203 -1.13 18.83 15.99
N GLY A 204 -1.05 17.97 14.99
CA GLY A 204 -0.23 16.77 15.01
C GLY A 204 0.53 16.64 13.71
N LEU A 205 1.73 16.11 13.76
CA LEU A 205 2.55 15.83 12.58
C LEU A 205 3.33 14.52 12.67
N VAL A 206 3.60 13.94 11.51
CA VAL A 206 4.61 12.92 11.29
C VAL A 206 5.59 13.46 10.26
N ARG A 207 6.89 13.41 10.58
CA ARG A 207 7.97 13.91 9.71
C ARG A 207 9.06 12.89 9.54
N ARG A 208 9.49 12.71 8.29
CA ARG A 208 10.60 11.85 7.89
C ARG A 208 11.63 12.65 7.12
N THR A 209 12.90 12.48 7.48
CA THR A 209 14.05 13.03 6.73
C THR A 209 14.73 11.90 5.98
N GLY A 210 15.14 12.19 4.74
CA GLY A 210 15.69 11.22 3.81
C GLY A 210 14.61 10.41 3.07
N THR A 211 14.83 10.19 1.78
CA THR A 211 13.95 9.33 0.97
C THR A 211 14.33 7.87 1.21
N PRO A 212 13.43 7.03 1.73
CA PRO A 212 13.73 5.62 1.94
C PRO A 212 13.90 4.89 0.61
N ALA A 213 14.61 3.76 0.64
CA ALA A 213 14.61 2.84 -0.48
C ALA A 213 13.20 2.22 -0.62
N THR A 214 12.47 2.65 -1.63
CA THR A 214 11.15 2.09 -1.97
C THR A 214 11.31 0.86 -2.85
N GLN A 215 10.30 0.00 -2.88
CA GLN A 215 10.30 -1.18 -3.76
C GLN A 215 10.27 -0.80 -5.26
N GLY A 216 10.00 0.47 -5.58
CA GLY A 216 10.01 1.02 -6.94
C GLY A 216 8.98 0.38 -7.89
N MET A 217 8.09 -0.45 -7.38
CA MET A 217 7.04 -1.08 -8.16
C MET A 217 5.78 -0.20 -8.10
N TRP A 218 5.32 0.26 -9.24
CA TRP A 218 4.06 1.02 -9.42
C TRP A 218 2.79 0.36 -8.86
N ILE A 219 2.93 -0.83 -8.29
CA ILE A 219 1.84 -1.67 -7.80
C ILE A 219 1.55 -1.42 -6.31
N LEU A 220 2.47 -0.76 -5.59
CA LEU A 220 2.38 -0.48 -4.17
C LEU A 220 2.64 1.00 -3.91
N HIS A 221 1.75 1.65 -3.15
CA HIS A 221 2.01 2.99 -2.66
C HIS A 221 2.95 2.97 -1.44
N GLU A 222 4.04 3.73 -1.52
CA GLU A 222 4.95 4.06 -0.44
C GLU A 222 5.19 5.58 -0.50
N GLY A 223 4.88 6.28 0.58
CA GLY A 223 4.91 7.73 0.64
C GLY A 223 3.96 8.30 1.68
N LEU A 224 3.38 9.45 1.38
CA LEU A 224 2.39 10.10 2.23
C LEU A 224 0.99 9.69 1.79
N LEU A 225 0.10 9.51 2.77
CA LEU A 225 -1.29 9.17 2.49
C LEU A 225 -2.20 9.67 3.61
N GLY A 226 -3.49 9.71 3.33
CA GLY A 226 -4.51 10.03 4.32
C GLY A 226 -5.92 9.90 3.75
N VAL A 227 -6.92 9.88 4.63
CA VAL A 227 -8.32 9.89 4.26
C VAL A 227 -8.94 11.20 4.75
N PHE A 228 -9.48 11.97 3.82
CA PHE A 228 -10.13 13.24 4.03
C PHE A 228 -11.50 13.22 3.34
N ASP A 229 -12.55 13.59 4.08
CA ASP A 229 -13.93 13.53 3.58
C ASP A 229 -14.22 12.19 2.89
N THR A 230 -13.89 11.08 3.59
CA THR A 230 -14.05 9.69 3.13
C THR A 230 -13.24 9.30 1.89
N THR A 231 -12.37 10.17 1.39
CA THR A 231 -11.57 9.94 0.18
C THR A 231 -10.11 9.72 0.50
N LEU A 232 -9.54 8.59 0.04
CA LEU A 232 -8.09 8.33 0.14
C LEU A 232 -7.33 9.25 -0.82
N LYS A 233 -6.27 9.87 -0.29
CA LYS A 233 -5.30 10.67 -1.04
C LYS A 233 -3.90 10.11 -0.79
N GLU A 234 -3.10 10.01 -1.85
CA GLU A 234 -1.79 9.39 -1.83
C GLU A 234 -0.80 10.23 -2.63
N TRP A 235 0.43 10.40 -2.11
CA TRP A 235 1.55 11.05 -2.79
C TRP A 235 2.83 10.25 -2.57
N THR A 236 3.47 9.87 -3.65
CA THR A 236 4.80 9.26 -3.62
C THR A 236 5.85 10.31 -3.26
N TYR A 237 6.99 9.86 -2.75
CA TYR A 237 8.11 10.76 -2.44
C TYR A 237 8.57 11.54 -3.69
N SER A 238 8.62 10.90 -4.86
CA SER A 238 9.01 11.53 -6.13
C SER A 238 8.02 12.60 -6.61
N GLU A 239 6.71 12.40 -6.39
CA GLU A 239 5.72 13.40 -6.72
C GLU A 239 5.82 14.65 -5.85
N LEU A 240 6.20 14.49 -4.58
CA LEU A 240 6.40 15.60 -3.65
C LEU A 240 7.73 16.34 -3.87
N GLN A 241 8.72 15.70 -4.51
CA GLN A 241 9.99 16.33 -4.89
C GLN A 241 9.91 17.15 -6.19
N ASP A 242 8.86 16.98 -6.98
CA ASP A 242 8.66 17.77 -8.20
C ASP A 242 8.42 19.24 -7.81
N ASP A 243 9.33 20.13 -8.19
CA ASP A 243 9.30 21.57 -7.89
C ASP A 243 8.00 22.28 -8.33
N ASN A 244 7.25 21.67 -9.24
CA ASN A 244 5.94 22.15 -9.68
C ASN A 244 4.79 21.74 -8.75
N LYS A 245 5.04 20.89 -7.74
CA LYS A 245 4.03 20.40 -6.80
C LYS A 245 4.37 20.86 -5.38
N ALA A 246 3.80 21.98 -4.95
CA ALA A 246 4.05 22.59 -3.64
C ALA A 246 3.50 21.79 -2.44
N GLY A 247 3.16 20.51 -2.61
CA GLY A 247 2.49 19.68 -1.62
C GLY A 247 0.97 19.80 -1.70
N PHE A 248 0.29 19.19 -0.75
CA PHE A 248 -1.16 19.12 -0.66
C PHE A 248 -1.65 19.73 0.64
N ASN A 249 -2.60 20.65 0.54
CA ASN A 249 -3.35 21.20 1.67
C ASN A 249 -4.83 20.95 1.44
N TYR A 250 -5.53 20.52 2.45
CA TYR A 250 -6.94 20.17 2.37
C TYR A 250 -7.70 20.66 3.62
N ASP A 251 -8.67 21.53 3.39
CA ASP A 251 -9.62 21.92 4.41
C ASP A 251 -10.75 20.89 4.41
N SER A 252 -10.79 20.03 5.42
CA SER A 252 -11.84 19.01 5.53
C SER A 252 -13.19 19.68 5.76
N GLU A 253 -14.19 19.26 4.99
CA GLU A 253 -15.59 19.69 5.18
C GLU A 253 -16.29 18.81 6.20
N GLU A 254 -15.93 17.52 6.26
CA GLU A 254 -16.45 16.55 7.20
C GLU A 254 -15.58 16.45 8.47
N GLN A 255 -16.08 15.76 9.48
CA GLN A 255 -15.37 15.52 10.73
C GLN A 255 -14.42 14.33 10.59
N GLY A 256 -13.32 14.37 11.34
CA GLY A 256 -12.39 13.26 11.45
C GLY A 256 -11.38 13.18 10.30
N GLY A 257 -10.99 11.96 9.97
CA GLY A 257 -9.94 11.64 9.02
C GLY A 257 -8.60 11.35 9.67
N TRP A 258 -7.59 11.08 8.85
CA TRP A 258 -6.23 10.76 9.29
C TRP A 258 -5.23 11.06 8.18
N ALA A 259 -3.97 11.29 8.56
CA ALA A 259 -2.86 11.45 7.62
C ALA A 259 -1.61 10.77 8.16
N GLY A 260 -0.69 10.36 7.28
CA GLY A 260 0.53 9.70 7.71
C GLY A 260 1.53 9.42 6.62
N ILE A 261 2.53 8.64 6.98
CA ILE A 261 3.60 8.13 6.10
C ILE A 261 3.57 6.61 6.14
N THR A 262 3.53 5.99 4.97
CA THR A 262 3.47 4.54 4.80
C THR A 262 4.68 4.01 4.06
N ASP A 263 5.20 2.91 4.55
CA ASP A 263 6.08 1.98 3.84
C ASP A 263 5.28 0.71 3.48
N LYS A 264 5.90 -0.25 2.82
CA LYS A 264 5.24 -1.50 2.42
C LYS A 264 4.44 -2.15 3.55
N TYR A 265 5.02 -2.26 4.75
CA TYR A 265 4.43 -2.98 5.89
C TYR A 265 4.15 -2.10 7.11
N TRP A 266 4.66 -0.87 7.13
CA TRP A 266 4.66 0.00 8.30
C TRP A 266 3.85 1.25 8.02
N LEU A 267 3.22 1.76 9.06
CA LEU A 267 2.44 2.99 9.02
C LEU A 267 2.74 3.83 10.26
N SER A 268 2.91 5.12 10.04
CA SER A 268 2.83 6.15 11.08
C SER A 268 1.74 7.12 10.70
N ALA A 269 0.61 7.09 11.40
CA ALA A 269 -0.56 7.92 11.09
C ALA A 269 -0.99 8.71 12.31
N ILE A 270 -1.22 10.00 12.09
CA ILE A 270 -1.82 10.92 13.06
C ILE A 270 -3.31 11.07 12.79
N MET A 271 -4.08 11.09 13.85
CA MET A 271 -5.53 11.21 13.82
C MET A 271 -5.95 12.28 14.81
N PRO A 272 -6.67 13.34 14.36
CA PRO A 272 -7.33 14.26 15.25
C PRO A 272 -8.48 13.58 16.00
N GLN A 273 -9.08 14.25 16.96
CA GLN A 273 -10.36 13.82 17.52
C GLN A 273 -11.40 13.74 16.39
N GLN A 274 -12.03 12.57 16.21
CA GLN A 274 -12.88 12.28 15.04
C GLN A 274 -14.18 13.08 14.99
N SER A 275 -14.51 13.80 16.04
CA SER A 275 -15.63 14.77 16.08
C SER A 275 -15.26 16.18 15.58
N GLU A 276 -13.99 16.43 15.22
CA GLU A 276 -13.50 17.74 14.78
C GLU A 276 -13.27 17.77 13.28
N THR A 277 -13.48 18.94 12.66
CA THR A 277 -13.00 19.23 11.31
C THR A 277 -11.63 19.88 11.41
N VAL A 278 -10.69 19.47 10.57
CA VAL A 278 -9.29 19.90 10.61
C VAL A 278 -8.76 20.21 9.21
N LYS A 279 -7.70 21.00 9.13
CA LYS A 279 -6.91 21.15 7.91
C LYS A 279 -5.84 20.09 7.88
N PHE A 280 -5.79 19.29 6.81
CA PHE A 280 -4.72 18.33 6.56
C PHE A 280 -3.70 18.89 5.57
N SER A 281 -2.46 18.46 5.72
CA SER A 281 -1.39 18.84 4.82
C SER A 281 -0.41 17.69 4.62
N MET A 282 0.04 17.52 3.38
CA MET A 282 1.09 16.56 3.00
C MET A 282 2.06 17.25 2.04
N ARG A 283 3.35 17.29 2.40
CA ARG A 283 4.32 18.09 1.63
C ARG A 283 5.77 17.63 1.81
N ALA A 284 6.61 17.98 0.83
CA ALA A 284 8.04 18.06 1.03
C ALA A 284 8.38 19.44 1.64
N LEU A 285 9.25 19.44 2.63
CA LEU A 285 9.72 20.68 3.27
C LEU A 285 10.96 21.20 2.54
N PRO A 286 11.08 22.52 2.33
CA PRO A 286 12.27 23.09 1.72
C PRO A 286 13.52 22.86 2.59
N GLY A 287 14.67 22.68 1.96
CA GLY A 287 15.95 22.52 2.66
C GLY A 287 17.00 21.78 1.80
N SER A 288 18.16 21.55 2.38
CA SER A 288 19.27 20.81 1.74
C SER A 288 19.08 19.30 1.76
N GLU A 289 18.17 18.81 2.60
CA GLU A 289 17.83 17.40 2.74
C GLU A 289 16.37 17.18 2.40
N ASP A 290 16.05 16.03 1.83
CA ASP A 290 14.66 15.62 1.57
C ASP A 290 13.93 15.45 2.91
N ARG A 291 12.87 16.22 3.12
CA ARG A 291 12.04 16.13 4.31
C ARG A 291 10.57 16.07 3.92
N TYR A 292 9.87 15.09 4.44
CA TYR A 292 8.47 14.84 4.14
C TYR A 292 7.65 14.95 5.41
N GLN A 293 6.49 15.60 5.33
CA GLN A 293 5.60 15.82 6.46
C GLN A 293 4.15 15.61 6.07
N ALA A 294 3.45 14.82 6.89
CA ALA A 294 2.00 14.79 6.97
C ALA A 294 1.59 15.43 8.28
N ASP A 295 0.66 16.39 8.25
CA ASP A 295 0.19 17.09 9.43
C ASP A 295 -1.31 17.41 9.36
N PHE A 296 -1.88 17.67 10.53
CA PHE A 296 -3.18 18.32 10.64
C PHE A 296 -3.11 19.54 11.56
N LEU A 297 -3.98 20.52 11.32
CA LEU A 297 -4.25 21.67 12.16
C LEU A 297 -5.74 21.68 12.53
N GLY A 298 -6.02 21.55 13.84
CA GLY A 298 -7.38 21.58 14.38
C GLY A 298 -7.97 23.00 14.41
N LYS A 299 -9.29 23.07 14.53
CA LYS A 299 -9.99 24.33 14.75
C LYS A 299 -9.61 24.95 16.08
N ALA A 300 -9.84 26.24 16.18
CA ALA A 300 -9.59 27.00 17.39
C ALA A 300 -10.48 26.52 18.57
N ILE A 301 -9.84 26.20 19.68
CA ILE A 301 -10.48 25.85 20.95
C ILE A 301 -10.32 27.06 21.90
N ILE A 302 -11.41 27.50 22.49
CA ILE A 302 -11.41 28.63 23.43
C ILE A 302 -11.13 28.08 24.82
N VAL A 303 -9.98 28.49 25.40
CA VAL A 303 -9.66 28.27 26.82
C VAL A 303 -10.28 29.43 27.61
N PRO A 304 -11.24 29.18 28.51
CA PRO A 304 -11.88 30.27 29.29
C PRO A 304 -10.88 30.96 30.24
N ALA A 305 -11.16 32.19 30.58
CA ALA A 305 -10.44 32.88 31.65
C ALA A 305 -10.54 32.10 32.97
N GLY A 306 -9.40 31.82 33.60
CA GLY A 306 -9.34 31.02 34.83
C GLY A 306 -9.88 29.57 34.72
N GLY A 307 -10.01 29.05 33.49
CA GLY A 307 -10.59 27.73 33.22
C GLY A 307 -9.60 26.73 32.63
N GLU A 308 -10.12 25.57 32.21
CA GLU A 308 -9.34 24.54 31.56
C GLU A 308 -10.07 23.94 30.35
N VAL A 309 -9.30 23.38 29.43
CA VAL A 309 -9.81 22.57 28.31
C VAL A 309 -8.99 21.31 28.19
N ASN A 310 -9.66 20.24 27.69
CA ASN A 310 -9.05 18.97 27.39
C ASN A 310 -9.17 18.72 25.89
N TRP A 311 -8.11 18.12 25.32
CA TRP A 311 -8.06 17.71 23.91
C TRP A 311 -7.35 16.37 23.79
N SER A 312 -7.77 15.58 22.81
CA SER A 312 -7.17 14.26 22.54
C SER A 312 -6.84 14.12 21.07
N GLY A 313 -5.67 13.53 20.79
CA GLY A 313 -5.25 13.08 19.48
C GLY A 313 -4.62 11.71 19.55
N TYR A 314 -4.48 11.04 18.40
CA TYR A 314 -3.97 9.68 18.33
C TYR A 314 -2.82 9.57 17.34
N LEU A 315 -1.88 8.69 17.66
CA LEU A 315 -0.81 8.25 16.78
C LEU A 315 -0.87 6.73 16.66
N PHE A 316 -1.09 6.23 15.46
CA PHE A 316 -0.78 4.85 15.12
C PHE A 316 0.66 4.78 14.63
N ALA A 317 1.48 3.90 15.21
CA ALA A 317 2.88 3.72 14.81
C ALA A 317 3.24 2.23 14.86
N GLY A 318 3.12 1.53 13.73
CA GLY A 318 3.31 0.08 13.74
C GLY A 318 3.08 -0.65 12.43
N ALA A 319 2.85 -1.95 12.55
CA ALA A 319 2.59 -2.84 11.44
C ALA A 319 1.15 -2.72 10.94
N LYS A 320 0.97 -2.67 9.62
CA LYS A 320 -0.34 -2.60 8.95
C LYS A 320 -1.04 -3.97 8.96
N LYS A 321 -1.57 -4.38 10.12
CA LYS A 321 -2.37 -5.60 10.24
C LYS A 321 -3.82 -5.29 9.90
N VAL A 322 -4.42 -6.07 9.00
CA VAL A 322 -5.79 -5.84 8.51
C VAL A 322 -6.79 -5.79 9.67
N ASP A 323 -6.79 -6.84 10.51
CA ASP A 323 -7.73 -6.94 11.63
C ASP A 323 -7.58 -5.79 12.64
N LEU A 324 -6.34 -5.28 12.81
CA LEU A 324 -6.06 -4.19 13.73
C LEU A 324 -6.53 -2.84 13.18
N LEU A 325 -6.34 -2.59 11.89
CA LEU A 325 -6.83 -1.36 11.25
C LEU A 325 -8.37 -1.34 11.23
N ASP A 326 -9.01 -2.46 10.92
CA ASP A 326 -10.48 -2.59 10.99
C ASP A 326 -10.99 -2.35 12.41
N LYS A 327 -10.31 -2.89 13.44
CA LYS A 327 -10.63 -2.66 14.85
C LYS A 327 -10.59 -1.16 15.20
N TYR A 328 -9.56 -0.43 14.79
CA TYR A 328 -9.45 1.00 15.09
C TYR A 328 -10.41 1.86 14.26
N GLU A 329 -10.79 1.44 13.06
CA GLU A 329 -11.88 2.05 12.30
C GLU A 329 -13.19 2.02 13.10
N GLU A 330 -13.52 0.87 13.72
CA GLU A 330 -14.73 0.72 14.55
C GLU A 330 -14.62 1.42 15.91
N GLU A 331 -13.52 1.23 16.65
CA GLU A 331 -13.37 1.72 18.02
C GLU A 331 -13.19 3.25 18.11
N LEU A 332 -12.44 3.84 17.17
CA LEU A 332 -12.14 5.28 17.16
C LEU A 332 -13.04 6.07 16.20
N GLY A 333 -13.79 5.39 15.34
CA GLY A 333 -14.58 6.02 14.28
C GLY A 333 -13.73 6.61 13.16
N VAL A 334 -12.51 6.12 12.95
CA VAL A 334 -11.57 6.60 11.93
C VAL A 334 -11.98 6.03 10.57
N SER A 335 -12.53 6.87 9.69
CA SER A 335 -13.04 6.44 8.39
C SER A 335 -11.96 5.82 7.52
N HIS A 336 -12.28 4.62 6.99
CA HIS A 336 -11.45 3.92 5.99
C HIS A 336 -9.98 3.78 6.39
N PHE A 337 -9.70 3.43 7.65
CA PHE A 337 -8.34 3.25 8.14
C PHE A 337 -7.67 2.02 7.52
N ASP A 338 -8.45 1.02 7.10
CA ASP A 338 -8.01 -0.15 6.36
C ASP A 338 -7.40 0.18 4.98
N LEU A 339 -7.75 1.34 4.37
CA LEU A 339 -7.13 1.81 3.13
C LEU A 339 -5.65 2.19 3.26
N ALA A 340 -5.10 2.24 4.49
CA ALA A 340 -3.65 2.29 4.69
C ALA A 340 -2.92 1.07 4.12
N ILE A 341 -3.64 -0.04 3.88
CA ILE A 341 -3.16 -1.19 3.13
C ILE A 341 -3.63 -1.04 1.69
N ASP A 342 -2.69 -0.94 0.75
CA ASP A 342 -2.99 -0.80 -0.66
C ASP A 342 -3.51 -2.12 -1.26
N PHE A 343 -4.80 -2.42 -1.04
CA PHE A 343 -5.48 -3.57 -1.64
C PHE A 343 -5.73 -3.41 -3.15
N GLY A 344 -5.50 -2.24 -3.72
CA GLY A 344 -5.63 -1.94 -5.14
C GLY A 344 -7.07 -1.90 -5.66
N TRP A 345 -7.21 -1.78 -6.98
CA TRP A 345 -8.50 -1.59 -7.66
C TRP A 345 -9.51 -2.71 -7.42
N PHE A 346 -9.03 -3.91 -7.10
CA PHE A 346 -9.90 -5.06 -6.82
C PHE A 346 -10.13 -5.26 -5.32
N TYR A 347 -10.18 -4.18 -4.54
CA TYR A 347 -10.43 -4.20 -3.09
C TYR A 347 -11.55 -5.17 -2.69
N PHE A 348 -12.69 -5.14 -3.40
CA PHE A 348 -13.85 -6.00 -3.17
C PHE A 348 -13.56 -7.52 -3.34
N LEU A 349 -12.46 -7.90 -3.99
CA LEU A 349 -11.95 -9.28 -4.07
C LEU A 349 -10.76 -9.47 -3.12
N THR A 350 -9.85 -8.51 -3.06
CA THR A 350 -8.58 -8.61 -2.33
C THR A 350 -8.81 -8.80 -0.84
N LYS A 351 -9.67 -7.98 -0.22
CA LYS A 351 -9.96 -8.07 1.22
C LYS A 351 -10.66 -9.41 1.60
N PRO A 352 -11.70 -9.89 0.89
CA PRO A 352 -12.24 -11.24 1.11
C PRO A 352 -11.23 -12.37 0.86
N PHE A 353 -10.32 -12.23 -0.09
CA PHE A 353 -9.28 -13.23 -0.33
C PHE A 353 -8.29 -13.30 0.83
N PHE A 354 -7.91 -12.14 1.36
CA PHE A 354 -7.08 -12.05 2.56
C PHE A 354 -7.72 -12.84 3.72
N TYR A 355 -8.98 -12.57 4.06
CA TYR A 355 -9.67 -13.27 5.13
C TYR A 355 -9.80 -14.78 4.87
N ALA A 356 -10.08 -15.19 3.64
CA ALA A 356 -10.15 -16.60 3.30
C ALA A 356 -8.80 -17.31 3.47
N ILE A 357 -7.70 -16.68 3.04
CA ILE A 357 -6.35 -17.25 3.18
C ILE A 357 -5.94 -17.28 4.66
N THR A 358 -6.23 -16.23 5.44
CA THR A 358 -5.96 -16.18 6.88
C THR A 358 -6.76 -17.26 7.62
N TYR A 359 -8.03 -17.46 7.26
CA TYR A 359 -8.85 -18.56 7.80
C TYR A 359 -8.23 -19.94 7.51
N PHE A 360 -7.82 -20.19 6.27
CA PHE A 360 -7.13 -21.45 5.95
C PHE A 360 -5.78 -21.57 6.66
N ASN A 361 -5.05 -20.46 6.85
CA ASN A 361 -3.81 -20.51 7.62
C ASN A 361 -4.07 -20.88 9.08
N GLY A 362 -5.13 -20.36 9.69
CA GLY A 362 -5.55 -20.76 11.05
C GLY A 362 -5.88 -22.25 11.18
N LEU A 363 -6.40 -22.89 10.11
CA LEU A 363 -6.70 -24.32 10.10
C LEU A 363 -5.46 -25.20 9.80
N LEU A 364 -4.58 -24.75 8.90
CA LEU A 364 -3.49 -25.56 8.34
C LEU A 364 -2.13 -25.24 8.97
N GLY A 365 -2.01 -24.12 9.70
CA GLY A 365 -0.78 -23.68 10.35
C GLY A 365 0.34 -23.28 9.39
N ASN A 366 0.05 -23.09 8.07
CA ASN A 366 1.04 -22.73 7.06
C ASN A 366 0.41 -21.92 5.93
N PHE A 367 0.91 -20.70 5.68
CA PHE A 367 0.38 -19.83 4.64
C PHE A 367 0.51 -20.39 3.22
N GLY A 368 1.57 -21.13 2.90
CA GLY A 368 1.72 -21.78 1.60
C GLY A 368 0.63 -22.83 1.36
N LEU A 369 0.30 -23.64 2.37
CA LEU A 369 -0.84 -24.56 2.30
C LEU A 369 -2.18 -23.82 2.22
N ALA A 370 -2.30 -22.70 2.93
CA ALA A 370 -3.49 -21.85 2.86
C ALA A 370 -3.73 -21.30 1.44
N ILE A 371 -2.68 -20.86 0.76
CA ILE A 371 -2.72 -20.43 -0.65
C ILE A 371 -3.17 -21.56 -1.57
N ILE A 372 -2.64 -22.76 -1.36
CA ILE A 372 -3.02 -23.96 -2.13
C ILE A 372 -4.50 -24.30 -1.90
N ALA A 373 -4.95 -24.34 -0.65
CA ALA A 373 -6.34 -24.61 -0.28
C ALA A 373 -7.30 -23.54 -0.85
N PHE A 374 -6.93 -22.29 -0.74
CA PHE A 374 -7.67 -21.17 -1.33
C PHE A 374 -7.76 -21.30 -2.87
N THR A 375 -6.67 -21.71 -3.53
CA THR A 375 -6.68 -21.94 -4.98
C THR A 375 -7.68 -23.03 -5.37
N ILE A 376 -7.76 -24.10 -4.58
CA ILE A 376 -8.76 -25.16 -4.78
C ILE A 376 -10.17 -24.61 -4.63
N LEU A 377 -10.43 -23.82 -3.58
CA LEU A 377 -11.73 -23.18 -3.36
C LEU A 377 -12.16 -22.32 -4.55
N VAL A 378 -11.28 -21.41 -5.01
CA VAL A 378 -11.56 -20.55 -6.18
C VAL A 378 -11.85 -21.40 -7.42
N ARG A 379 -11.07 -22.48 -7.64
CA ARG A 379 -11.29 -23.39 -8.76
C ARG A 379 -12.62 -24.13 -8.68
N LEU A 380 -13.07 -24.51 -7.49
CA LEU A 380 -14.38 -25.13 -7.28
C LEU A 380 -15.52 -24.16 -7.58
N VAL A 381 -15.42 -22.92 -7.11
CA VAL A 381 -16.40 -21.87 -7.40
C VAL A 381 -16.51 -21.59 -8.90
N LEU A 382 -15.36 -21.54 -9.60
CA LEU A 382 -15.29 -21.27 -11.02
C LEU A 382 -15.49 -22.51 -11.90
N PHE A 383 -15.65 -23.70 -11.30
CA PHE A 383 -15.73 -24.97 -12.01
C PHE A 383 -16.83 -25.02 -13.09
N PRO A 384 -18.09 -24.57 -12.84
CA PRO A 384 -19.14 -24.62 -13.86
C PRO A 384 -18.78 -23.84 -15.13
N LEU A 385 -18.15 -22.67 -14.96
CA LEU A 385 -17.73 -21.81 -16.05
C LEU A 385 -16.54 -22.40 -16.82
N ALA A 386 -15.53 -22.88 -16.08
CA ALA A 386 -14.37 -23.56 -16.66
C ALA A 386 -14.78 -24.83 -17.44
N ASN A 387 -15.74 -25.62 -16.93
CA ASN A 387 -16.25 -26.79 -17.60
C ASN A 387 -16.90 -26.45 -18.98
N LYS A 388 -17.70 -25.39 -19.02
CA LYS A 388 -18.31 -24.89 -20.27
C LYS A 388 -17.25 -24.46 -21.29
N SER A 389 -16.22 -23.76 -20.81
CA SER A 389 -15.09 -23.30 -21.63
C SER A 389 -14.26 -24.46 -22.18
N TYR A 390 -13.81 -25.36 -21.31
CA TYR A 390 -12.99 -26.51 -21.75
C TYR A 390 -13.73 -27.45 -22.72
N ARG A 391 -15.05 -27.61 -22.54
CA ARG A 391 -15.88 -28.34 -23.53
C ARG A 391 -15.89 -27.63 -24.89
N SER A 392 -16.01 -26.30 -24.92
CA SER A 392 -15.94 -25.52 -26.16
C SER A 392 -14.56 -25.63 -26.82
N MET A 393 -13.49 -25.54 -26.03
CA MET A 393 -12.12 -25.73 -26.51
C MET A 393 -11.88 -27.15 -27.06
N GLY A 394 -12.42 -28.19 -26.42
CA GLY A 394 -12.37 -29.57 -26.93
C GLY A 394 -13.00 -29.69 -28.31
N LYS A 395 -14.20 -29.12 -28.50
CA LYS A 395 -14.86 -29.10 -29.82
C LYS A 395 -14.04 -28.32 -30.86
N MET A 396 -13.45 -27.15 -30.48
CA MET A 396 -12.58 -26.42 -31.39
C MET A 396 -11.37 -27.24 -31.84
N ARG A 397 -10.79 -28.03 -30.95
CA ARG A 397 -9.67 -28.94 -31.29
C ARG A 397 -10.09 -30.00 -32.31
N GLU A 398 -11.31 -30.52 -32.23
CA GLU A 398 -11.85 -31.46 -33.22
C GLU A 398 -12.07 -30.82 -34.59
N LEU A 399 -12.32 -29.51 -34.62
CA LEU A 399 -12.48 -28.71 -35.86
C LEU A 399 -11.12 -28.30 -36.48
N ALA A 400 -10.00 -28.45 -35.78
CA ALA A 400 -8.68 -28.03 -36.25
C ALA A 400 -8.33 -28.55 -37.65
N PRO A 401 -8.56 -29.83 -38.03
CA PRO A 401 -8.29 -30.31 -39.38
C PRO A 401 -9.18 -29.63 -40.44
N LYS A 402 -10.46 -29.37 -40.13
CA LYS A 402 -11.37 -28.65 -41.05
C LYS A 402 -10.92 -27.18 -41.26
N ILE A 403 -10.45 -26.54 -40.20
CA ILE A 403 -9.89 -25.16 -40.25
C ILE A 403 -8.63 -25.14 -41.11
N GLN A 404 -7.77 -26.13 -41.00
CA GLN A 404 -6.57 -26.25 -41.84
C GLN A 404 -6.93 -26.42 -43.32
N GLN A 405 -7.91 -27.22 -43.65
CA GLN A 405 -8.41 -27.37 -45.04
C GLN A 405 -8.99 -26.06 -45.60
N LEU A 406 -9.78 -25.34 -44.78
CA LEU A 406 -10.29 -24.00 -45.15
C LEU A 406 -9.15 -23.02 -45.45
N ARG A 407 -8.09 -23.09 -44.65
CA ARG A 407 -6.91 -22.22 -44.82
C ARG A 407 -6.18 -22.52 -46.12
N GLU A 408 -6.00 -23.79 -46.45
CA GLU A 408 -5.37 -24.23 -47.68
C GLU A 408 -6.23 -23.85 -48.92
N SER A 409 -7.56 -23.88 -48.81
CA SER A 409 -8.48 -23.51 -49.88
C SER A 409 -8.62 -21.99 -50.07
N ALA A 410 -8.49 -21.20 -48.99
CA ALA A 410 -8.60 -19.73 -49.05
C ALA A 410 -7.31 -19.03 -49.55
N GLY A 411 -6.14 -19.72 -49.51
CA GLY A 411 -4.85 -19.18 -49.90
C GLY A 411 -4.52 -17.91 -49.14
N ASP A 412 -4.16 -16.82 -49.84
CA ASP A 412 -3.79 -15.53 -49.23
C ASP A 412 -4.98 -14.60 -48.93
N ASP A 413 -6.22 -15.02 -49.28
CA ASP A 413 -7.43 -14.25 -48.97
C ASP A 413 -7.86 -14.39 -47.52
N ARG A 414 -7.32 -13.52 -46.65
CA ARG A 414 -7.63 -13.47 -45.20
C ARG A 414 -9.10 -13.17 -44.94
N THR A 415 -9.74 -12.37 -45.79
CA THR A 415 -11.16 -12.00 -45.59
C THR A 415 -12.07 -13.20 -45.81
N LYS A 416 -11.86 -13.94 -46.91
CA LYS A 416 -12.58 -15.16 -47.22
C LYS A 416 -12.34 -16.22 -46.13
N MET A 417 -11.08 -16.45 -45.72
CA MET A 417 -10.71 -17.37 -44.66
C MET A 417 -11.47 -17.06 -43.35
N ASN A 418 -11.51 -15.81 -42.92
CA ASN A 418 -12.21 -15.41 -41.68
C ASN A 418 -13.73 -15.62 -41.79
N GLN A 419 -14.32 -15.32 -42.95
CA GLN A 419 -15.77 -15.53 -43.18
C GLN A 419 -16.13 -17.02 -43.14
N GLU A 420 -15.39 -17.87 -43.82
CA GLU A 420 -15.63 -19.29 -43.84
C GLU A 420 -15.37 -19.97 -42.49
N MET A 421 -14.37 -19.50 -41.75
CA MET A 421 -14.07 -19.94 -40.38
C MET A 421 -15.22 -19.56 -39.42
N MET A 422 -15.73 -18.33 -39.51
CA MET A 422 -16.89 -17.90 -38.69
C MET A 422 -18.16 -18.67 -39.07
N ALA A 423 -18.38 -18.97 -40.35
CA ALA A 423 -19.47 -19.80 -40.82
C ALA A 423 -19.38 -21.23 -40.28
N LEU A 424 -18.17 -21.81 -40.26
CA LEU A 424 -17.90 -23.14 -39.69
C LEU A 424 -18.20 -23.16 -38.19
N TYR A 425 -17.73 -22.16 -37.41
CA TYR A 425 -18.02 -22.05 -35.97
C TYR A 425 -19.52 -21.93 -35.68
N LYS A 426 -20.23 -21.14 -36.50
CA LYS A 426 -21.68 -21.00 -36.42
C LYS A 426 -22.43 -22.31 -36.71
N LYS A 427 -22.00 -23.04 -37.77
CA LYS A 427 -22.56 -24.34 -38.15
C LYS A 427 -22.37 -25.41 -37.07
N GLU A 428 -21.19 -25.47 -36.49
CA GLU A 428 -20.85 -26.45 -35.44
C GLU A 428 -21.26 -26.00 -34.02
N LYS A 429 -21.93 -24.84 -33.90
CA LYS A 429 -22.38 -24.25 -32.62
C LYS A 429 -21.26 -24.12 -31.58
N VAL A 430 -20.06 -23.73 -32.02
CA VAL A 430 -18.88 -23.49 -31.18
C VAL A 430 -18.61 -22.03 -31.10
N ASN A 431 -18.42 -21.50 -29.86
CA ASN A 431 -18.03 -20.11 -29.66
C ASN A 431 -16.52 -20.01 -29.43
N PRO A 432 -15.75 -19.38 -30.36
CA PRO A 432 -14.31 -19.24 -30.19
C PRO A 432 -13.93 -18.38 -28.99
N ALA A 433 -14.75 -17.39 -28.61
CA ALA A 433 -14.51 -16.57 -27.43
C ALA A 433 -14.64 -17.35 -26.09
N ALA A 434 -15.28 -18.51 -26.10
CA ALA A 434 -15.36 -19.34 -24.88
C ALA A 434 -13.97 -19.84 -24.43
N GLY A 435 -12.98 -19.92 -25.33
CA GLY A 435 -11.61 -20.33 -25.00
C GLY A 435 -10.84 -19.31 -24.16
N CYS A 436 -11.09 -18.01 -24.35
CA CYS A 436 -10.43 -16.94 -23.59
C CYS A 436 -11.13 -16.60 -22.27
N LEU A 437 -12.37 -17.05 -22.06
CA LEU A 437 -13.17 -16.71 -20.88
C LEU A 437 -12.51 -17.07 -19.53
N PRO A 438 -11.86 -18.25 -19.37
CA PRO A 438 -11.13 -18.56 -18.16
C PRO A 438 -9.98 -17.58 -17.87
N ILE A 439 -9.28 -17.12 -18.90
CA ILE A 439 -8.18 -16.17 -18.77
C ILE A 439 -8.71 -14.83 -18.31
N LEU A 440 -9.78 -14.31 -18.92
CA LEU A 440 -10.40 -13.03 -18.54
C LEU A 440 -10.86 -13.03 -17.07
N LEU A 441 -11.42 -14.14 -16.61
CA LEU A 441 -11.86 -14.27 -15.23
C LEU A 441 -10.67 -14.47 -14.25
N GLN A 442 -9.60 -15.08 -14.73
CA GLN A 442 -8.39 -15.30 -13.93
C GLN A 442 -7.61 -14.01 -13.65
N ILE A 443 -7.69 -13.00 -14.53
CA ILE A 443 -6.95 -11.75 -14.39
C ILE A 443 -7.33 -11.02 -13.08
N PRO A 444 -8.60 -10.72 -12.75
CA PRO A 444 -8.97 -10.11 -11.47
C PRO A 444 -8.55 -10.97 -10.26
N VAL A 445 -8.73 -12.28 -10.33
CA VAL A 445 -8.33 -13.22 -9.27
C VAL A 445 -6.81 -13.18 -9.05
N PHE A 446 -6.05 -13.12 -10.13
CA PHE A 446 -4.59 -13.02 -10.07
C PHE A 446 -4.15 -11.70 -9.42
N PHE A 447 -4.68 -10.56 -9.88
CA PHE A 447 -4.32 -9.26 -9.31
C PHE A 447 -4.73 -9.13 -7.84
N ALA A 448 -5.92 -9.61 -7.46
CA ALA A 448 -6.35 -9.61 -6.08
C ALA A 448 -5.42 -10.47 -5.20
N LEU A 449 -5.10 -11.68 -5.63
CA LEU A 449 -4.20 -12.56 -4.88
C LEU A 449 -2.77 -12.01 -4.84
N TYR A 450 -2.28 -11.46 -5.96
CA TYR A 450 -0.99 -10.79 -5.99
C TYR A 450 -0.91 -9.68 -4.93
N LYS A 451 -1.94 -8.82 -4.85
CA LYS A 451 -2.01 -7.78 -3.82
C LYS A 451 -1.99 -8.38 -2.42
N VAL A 452 -2.82 -9.39 -2.10
CA VAL A 452 -2.80 -10.05 -0.79
C VAL A 452 -1.41 -10.54 -0.42
N LEU A 453 -0.74 -11.27 -1.32
CA LEU A 453 0.56 -11.87 -1.04
C LEU A 453 1.70 -10.85 -0.96
N TYR A 454 1.53 -9.68 -1.58
CA TYR A 454 2.57 -8.67 -1.65
C TYR A 454 2.48 -7.64 -0.54
N VAL A 455 1.26 -7.22 -0.16
CA VAL A 455 1.06 -6.11 0.80
C VAL A 455 0.82 -6.57 2.23
N SER A 456 0.39 -7.84 2.44
CA SER A 456 0.04 -8.31 3.79
C SER A 456 1.28 -8.58 4.64
N ILE A 457 1.33 -7.95 5.81
CA ILE A 457 2.41 -8.16 6.78
C ILE A 457 2.44 -9.60 7.32
N GLU A 458 1.30 -10.28 7.33
CA GLU A 458 1.12 -11.66 7.77
C GLU A 458 1.88 -12.66 6.88
N MET A 459 2.17 -12.27 5.64
CA MET A 459 2.94 -13.10 4.68
C MET A 459 4.46 -12.89 4.80
N ARG A 460 4.88 -11.78 5.45
CA ARG A 460 6.28 -11.45 5.63
C ARG A 460 6.94 -12.46 6.58
N HIS A 461 8.05 -13.04 6.13
CA HIS A 461 8.78 -14.09 6.86
C HIS A 461 7.93 -15.34 7.16
N ALA A 462 6.83 -15.56 6.42
CA ALA A 462 6.03 -16.76 6.54
C ALA A 462 6.68 -17.90 5.75
N PRO A 463 7.09 -19.01 6.41
CA PRO A 463 7.76 -20.10 5.71
C PRO A 463 6.81 -21.01 4.95
N PHE A 464 7.33 -21.63 3.92
CA PHE A 464 6.74 -22.79 3.27
C PHE A 464 7.66 -24.01 3.47
N TYR A 465 7.39 -25.11 2.79
CA TYR A 465 8.22 -26.30 2.89
C TYR A 465 9.50 -26.18 2.05
N GLY A 466 10.55 -26.91 2.48
CA GLY A 466 11.83 -26.98 1.81
C GLY A 466 12.67 -25.73 2.02
N TRP A 467 13.06 -25.08 0.93
CA TRP A 467 13.98 -23.93 0.94
C TRP A 467 13.29 -22.56 1.01
N ILE A 468 11.98 -22.51 0.97
CA ILE A 468 11.22 -21.24 1.06
C ILE A 468 11.02 -20.89 2.52
N SER A 469 11.81 -19.96 3.03
CA SER A 469 11.71 -19.40 4.38
C SER A 469 10.85 -18.15 4.47
N ASP A 470 10.56 -17.52 3.30
CA ASP A 470 9.70 -16.33 3.21
C ASP A 470 8.88 -16.37 1.92
N LEU A 471 7.55 -16.49 2.05
CA LEU A 471 6.62 -16.47 0.91
C LEU A 471 6.51 -15.11 0.24
N SER A 472 6.86 -14.03 0.94
CA SER A 472 6.85 -12.67 0.42
C SER A 472 8.13 -12.27 -0.31
N ALA A 473 9.19 -13.08 -0.18
CA ALA A 473 10.46 -12.91 -0.85
C ALA A 473 10.55 -13.72 -2.16
N ILE A 474 11.55 -13.40 -2.98
CA ILE A 474 11.87 -14.15 -4.21
C ILE A 474 12.41 -15.54 -3.81
N ASP A 475 12.19 -16.54 -4.66
CA ASP A 475 12.77 -17.89 -4.49
C ASP A 475 14.32 -17.79 -4.41
N PRO A 476 14.94 -18.16 -3.28
CA PRO A 476 16.39 -17.99 -3.10
C PRO A 476 17.25 -18.97 -3.92
N THR A 477 16.65 -20.00 -4.53
CA THR A 477 17.40 -20.94 -5.35
C THR A 477 17.73 -20.36 -6.73
N SER A 478 18.72 -20.91 -7.41
CA SER A 478 19.10 -20.49 -8.76
C SER A 478 19.40 -21.68 -9.67
N LEU A 479 18.92 -21.59 -10.92
CA LEU A 479 19.25 -22.56 -11.96
C LEU A 479 20.78 -22.65 -12.20
N PHE A 480 21.50 -21.54 -12.06
CA PHE A 480 22.92 -21.45 -12.40
C PHE A 480 23.84 -22.18 -11.41
N ASN A 481 23.42 -22.41 -10.18
CA ASN A 481 24.15 -23.27 -9.23
C ASN A 481 23.40 -24.60 -8.98
N LEU A 482 22.59 -25.04 -9.95
CA LEU A 482 21.74 -26.23 -9.87
C LEU A 482 20.88 -26.23 -8.59
N PHE A 483 20.25 -25.10 -8.31
CA PHE A 483 19.36 -24.88 -7.15
C PHE A 483 20.04 -25.09 -5.79
N GLY A 484 21.33 -24.74 -5.71
CA GLY A 484 22.14 -24.86 -4.48
C GLY A 484 22.93 -26.17 -4.36
N LEU A 485 22.88 -27.06 -5.36
CA LEU A 485 23.70 -28.27 -5.37
C LEU A 485 25.19 -27.98 -5.62
N LEU A 486 25.51 -26.88 -6.27
CA LEU A 486 26.89 -26.45 -6.51
C LEU A 486 27.29 -25.38 -5.47
N PRO A 487 28.45 -25.51 -4.79
CA PRO A 487 28.83 -24.68 -3.64
C PRO A 487 29.45 -23.34 -4.07
N TYR A 488 28.78 -22.59 -4.94
CA TYR A 488 29.19 -21.22 -5.26
C TYR A 488 27.99 -20.28 -5.26
N SER A 489 28.23 -19.02 -4.84
CA SER A 489 27.23 -17.96 -4.87
C SER A 489 26.96 -17.49 -6.30
N VAL A 490 25.74 -17.13 -6.56
CA VAL A 490 25.24 -16.54 -7.82
C VAL A 490 24.88 -15.07 -7.68
N ASP A 491 25.26 -14.41 -6.59
CA ASP A 491 24.90 -13.02 -6.25
C ASP A 491 25.45 -11.99 -7.25
N PHE A 492 26.43 -12.39 -8.06
CA PHE A 492 26.97 -11.57 -9.15
C PHE A 492 26.03 -11.50 -10.37
N LEU A 493 24.98 -12.33 -10.42
CA LEU A 493 24.01 -12.32 -11.54
C LEU A 493 22.96 -11.22 -11.31
N PRO A 494 22.54 -10.53 -12.38
CA PRO A 494 21.35 -9.69 -12.31
C PRO A 494 20.13 -10.46 -11.82
N SER A 495 19.28 -9.84 -11.01
CA SER A 495 18.12 -10.48 -10.37
C SER A 495 17.17 -11.19 -11.36
N PHE A 496 17.03 -10.68 -12.58
CA PHE A 496 16.19 -11.32 -13.63
C PHE A 496 16.78 -12.62 -14.19
N LEU A 497 18.06 -12.89 -13.97
CA LEU A 497 18.73 -14.16 -14.32
C LEU A 497 18.77 -15.14 -13.15
N SER A 498 18.52 -14.72 -11.92
CA SER A 498 18.44 -15.59 -10.76
C SER A 498 17.11 -16.35 -10.75
N ILE A 499 17.00 -17.35 -11.62
CA ILE A 499 15.75 -18.11 -11.81
C ILE A 499 15.72 -19.26 -10.81
N GLY A 500 14.80 -19.17 -9.84
CA GLY A 500 14.57 -20.20 -8.84
C GLY A 500 13.87 -21.45 -9.36
N LEU A 501 13.78 -22.48 -8.52
CA LEU A 501 13.13 -23.74 -8.87
C LEU A 501 11.62 -23.58 -9.08
N TRP A 502 10.93 -22.79 -8.25
CA TRP A 502 9.49 -22.56 -8.43
C TRP A 502 9.15 -21.86 -9.73
N PRO A 503 9.84 -20.79 -10.18
CA PRO A 503 9.67 -20.22 -11.51
C PRO A 503 9.87 -21.22 -12.64
N VAL A 504 10.86 -22.12 -12.55
CA VAL A 504 11.07 -23.19 -13.56
C VAL A 504 9.88 -24.17 -13.58
N LEU A 505 9.42 -24.62 -12.41
CA LEU A 505 8.25 -25.50 -12.31
C LEU A 505 6.98 -24.82 -12.86
N MET A 506 6.81 -23.53 -12.60
CA MET A 506 5.73 -22.74 -13.15
C MET A 506 5.80 -22.69 -14.68
N GLY A 507 6.97 -22.41 -15.26
CA GLY A 507 7.17 -22.41 -16.70
C GLY A 507 6.86 -23.77 -17.35
N ILE A 508 7.31 -24.87 -16.74
CA ILE A 508 7.02 -26.22 -17.20
C ILE A 508 5.50 -26.51 -17.16
N THR A 509 4.84 -26.19 -16.04
CA THR A 509 3.39 -26.41 -15.92
C THR A 509 2.60 -25.55 -16.90
N MET A 510 3.00 -24.31 -17.12
CA MET A 510 2.40 -23.43 -18.12
C MET A 510 2.59 -23.98 -19.55
N PHE A 511 3.78 -24.46 -19.89
CA PHE A 511 4.04 -25.06 -21.18
C PHE A 511 3.17 -26.31 -21.40
N LEU A 512 3.05 -27.21 -20.40
CA LEU A 512 2.18 -28.38 -20.47
C LEU A 512 0.71 -27.97 -20.64
N GLN A 513 0.24 -26.99 -19.90
CA GLN A 513 -1.13 -26.45 -19.99
C GLN A 513 -1.42 -25.90 -21.39
N MET A 514 -0.47 -25.17 -21.97
CA MET A 514 -0.64 -24.60 -23.32
C MET A 514 -0.71 -25.64 -24.41
N ARG A 515 0.02 -26.77 -24.27
CA ARG A 515 -0.09 -27.89 -25.20
C ARG A 515 -1.46 -28.58 -25.20
N LEU A 516 -2.22 -28.46 -24.13
CA LEU A 516 -3.58 -28.98 -24.05
C LEU A 516 -4.60 -28.09 -24.77
N ASN A 517 -4.28 -26.82 -25.01
CA ASN A 517 -5.14 -25.88 -25.71
C ASN A 517 -5.09 -26.10 -27.23
N PRO A 518 -6.18 -25.80 -27.98
CA PRO A 518 -6.13 -25.81 -29.44
C PRO A 518 -5.14 -24.73 -29.93
N PRO A 519 -4.36 -24.99 -30.99
CA PRO A 519 -3.47 -24.00 -31.54
C PRO A 519 -4.26 -22.80 -32.10
N PRO A 520 -3.78 -21.58 -31.90
CA PRO A 520 -4.40 -20.39 -32.50
C PRO A 520 -4.40 -20.48 -34.03
N PRO A 521 -5.44 -19.97 -34.70
CA PRO A 521 -5.51 -19.98 -36.16
C PRO A 521 -4.44 -19.07 -36.81
N ASP A 522 -4.00 -18.00 -36.16
CA ASP A 522 -2.96 -17.11 -36.66
C ASP A 522 -1.56 -17.63 -36.31
N PRO A 523 -0.63 -17.74 -37.31
CA PRO A 523 0.73 -18.25 -37.08
C PRO A 523 1.57 -17.35 -36.18
N ILE A 524 1.35 -16.03 -36.22
CA ILE A 524 2.06 -15.08 -35.36
C ILE A 524 1.62 -15.30 -33.91
N GLN A 525 0.32 -15.38 -33.70
CA GLN A 525 -0.26 -15.68 -32.40
C GLN A 525 0.22 -17.04 -31.87
N ALA A 526 0.28 -18.07 -32.72
CA ALA A 526 0.80 -19.39 -32.33
C ALA A 526 2.26 -19.34 -31.85
N LYS A 527 3.12 -18.54 -32.51
CA LYS A 527 4.49 -18.31 -32.07
C LYS A 527 4.55 -17.57 -30.73
N ILE A 528 3.76 -16.52 -30.56
CA ILE A 528 3.68 -15.78 -29.30
C ILE A 528 3.32 -16.74 -28.15
N PHE A 529 2.27 -17.54 -28.31
CA PHE A 529 1.86 -18.53 -27.30
C PHE A 529 2.96 -19.57 -27.04
N GLN A 530 3.73 -19.97 -28.04
CA GLN A 530 4.81 -20.93 -27.86
C GLN A 530 5.94 -20.40 -26.96
N TYR A 531 6.30 -19.11 -27.08
CA TYR A 531 7.39 -18.50 -26.31
C TYR A 531 6.91 -17.91 -24.97
N MET A 532 5.61 -17.73 -24.78
CA MET A 532 5.01 -17.12 -23.59
C MET A 532 5.43 -17.82 -22.27
N PRO A 533 5.49 -19.16 -22.16
CA PRO A 533 5.96 -19.82 -20.94
C PRO A 533 7.39 -19.44 -20.56
N ILE A 534 8.27 -19.33 -21.55
CA ILE A 534 9.67 -18.92 -21.32
C ILE A 534 9.70 -17.47 -20.82
N PHE A 535 9.01 -16.57 -21.50
CA PHE A 535 8.92 -15.16 -21.09
C PHE A 535 8.39 -15.00 -19.65
N PHE A 536 7.30 -15.71 -19.31
CA PHE A 536 6.74 -15.64 -17.96
C PHE A 536 7.65 -16.29 -16.91
N THR A 537 8.46 -17.29 -17.23
CA THR A 537 9.44 -17.88 -16.32
C THR A 537 10.46 -16.80 -15.86
N PHE A 538 11.00 -16.04 -16.80
CA PHE A 538 11.93 -14.95 -16.47
C PHE A 538 11.23 -13.79 -15.74
N LEU A 539 10.06 -13.36 -16.22
CA LEU A 539 9.29 -12.27 -15.61
C LEU A 539 8.94 -12.60 -14.15
N LEU A 540 8.39 -13.79 -13.90
CA LEU A 540 7.90 -14.17 -12.58
C LEU A 540 9.02 -14.70 -11.65
N ALA A 541 10.24 -14.85 -12.14
CA ALA A 541 11.40 -15.15 -11.28
C ALA A 541 11.70 -14.01 -10.30
N THR A 542 11.28 -12.78 -10.62
CA THR A 542 11.45 -11.59 -9.75
C THR A 542 10.28 -11.35 -8.80
N PHE A 543 9.28 -12.24 -8.80
CA PHE A 543 8.09 -12.11 -7.95
C PHE A 543 8.20 -12.96 -6.68
N PRO A 544 7.40 -12.64 -5.63
CA PRO A 544 7.35 -13.41 -4.40
C PRO A 544 7.07 -14.90 -4.62
N ALA A 545 7.78 -15.76 -3.89
CA ALA A 545 7.66 -17.21 -4.02
C ALA A 545 6.22 -17.71 -3.84
N GLY A 546 5.46 -17.11 -2.91
CA GLY A 546 4.06 -17.44 -2.69
C GLY A 546 3.19 -17.30 -3.93
N LEU A 547 3.44 -16.25 -4.75
CA LEU A 547 2.71 -16.03 -6.00
C LEU A 547 3.10 -17.05 -7.08
N VAL A 548 4.37 -17.40 -7.17
CA VAL A 548 4.87 -18.39 -8.13
C VAL A 548 4.35 -19.79 -7.78
N ILE A 549 4.31 -20.12 -6.48
CA ILE A 549 3.69 -21.37 -5.97
C ILE A 549 2.20 -21.42 -6.34
N TYR A 550 1.47 -20.32 -6.08
CA TYR A 550 0.07 -20.21 -6.50
C TYR A 550 -0.10 -20.48 -8.00
N TRP A 551 0.71 -19.83 -8.85
CA TRP A 551 0.60 -19.99 -10.30
C TRP A 551 0.90 -21.40 -10.75
N THR A 552 1.96 -22.00 -10.20
CA THR A 552 2.32 -23.40 -10.48
C THR A 552 1.17 -24.34 -10.13
N TRP A 553 0.61 -24.18 -8.93
CA TRP A 553 -0.52 -24.99 -8.45
C TRP A 553 -1.79 -24.77 -9.26
N ASN A 554 -2.07 -23.52 -9.62
CA ASN A 554 -3.18 -23.15 -10.48
C ASN A 554 -3.08 -23.78 -11.88
N ASN A 555 -1.88 -23.83 -12.47
CA ASN A 555 -1.64 -24.52 -13.74
C ASN A 555 -1.87 -26.04 -13.61
N LEU A 556 -1.35 -26.66 -12.56
CA LEU A 556 -1.56 -28.10 -12.30
C LEU A 556 -3.05 -28.46 -12.18
N LEU A 557 -3.80 -27.67 -11.40
CA LEU A 557 -5.25 -27.87 -11.27
C LEU A 557 -5.97 -27.66 -12.61
N SER A 558 -5.54 -26.70 -13.43
CA SER A 558 -6.07 -26.48 -14.77
C SER A 558 -5.84 -27.68 -15.67
N ILE A 559 -4.63 -28.25 -15.67
CA ILE A 559 -4.25 -29.43 -16.43
C ILE A 559 -5.12 -30.64 -16.02
N LEU A 560 -5.24 -30.88 -14.72
CA LEU A 560 -6.07 -31.96 -14.17
C LEU A 560 -7.55 -31.80 -14.55
N GLN A 561 -8.09 -30.58 -14.41
CA GLN A 561 -9.47 -30.29 -14.75
C GLN A 561 -9.74 -30.44 -16.25
N GLN A 562 -8.86 -29.90 -17.10
CA GLN A 562 -8.99 -30.03 -18.56
C GLN A 562 -8.85 -31.49 -19.01
N TRP A 563 -7.90 -32.23 -18.45
CA TRP A 563 -7.71 -33.66 -18.74
C TRP A 563 -8.96 -34.47 -18.37
N TRP A 564 -9.52 -34.24 -17.17
CA TRP A 564 -10.72 -34.95 -16.71
C TRP A 564 -11.94 -34.63 -17.58
N ILE A 565 -12.16 -33.38 -17.96
CA ILE A 565 -13.27 -32.97 -18.82
C ILE A 565 -13.12 -33.57 -20.23
N THR A 566 -11.92 -33.49 -20.81
CA THR A 566 -11.67 -34.00 -22.18
C THR A 566 -11.80 -35.53 -22.25
N ARG A 567 -11.35 -36.23 -21.22
CA ARG A 567 -11.52 -37.69 -21.12
C ARG A 567 -13.00 -38.10 -21.11
N ASN A 568 -13.82 -37.40 -20.31
CA ASN A 568 -15.25 -37.67 -20.21
C ASN A 568 -16.05 -37.25 -21.45
N MET A 569 -15.51 -36.39 -22.31
CA MET A 569 -16.11 -36.07 -23.62
C MET A 569 -15.86 -37.19 -24.66
N ARG A 570 -14.70 -37.83 -24.61
CA ARG A 570 -14.35 -38.92 -25.55
C ARG A 570 -15.06 -40.25 -25.22
N SER A 571 -15.57 -40.41 -24.01
CA SER A 571 -16.28 -41.61 -23.57
C SER A 571 -17.80 -41.54 -23.82
N LYS A 572 -18.31 -40.41 -24.32
CA LYS A 572 -19.69 -40.22 -24.78
C LYS A 572 -19.70 -40.01 -26.30
#